data_cf3ef0ddf1c1c525ee9455fc73691970
#
_entry.id   cf3ef0ddf1c1c525ee9455fc73691970
#
_cell.length_a   1.000
_cell.length_b   1.000
_cell.length_c   1.000
_cell.angle_alpha   90.00
_cell.angle_beta   90.00
_cell.angle_gamma   90.00
#
_symmetry.space_group_name_H-M   'P 1'
#
loop_
_entity.id
_entity.type
_entity.pdbx_description
1 polymer ?
#
loop_
_entity_poly.entity_id
_entity_poly.type
_entity_poly.pdbx_seq_one_letter_code
_entity_poly.pdbx_strand_id
1 'polypeptide(L)'
;YRPGPMENIDSFISRKHGVKSINYPHKLLEPILKETYGIIVYQEQVMQIAHEVAGFTLAEADIMRRAMGKKIKSLMEELSIKFIAGAEKKGIKKNKAREIFSLIEKFAQYGFNKSHSTAYAYVAYQTAWLKVHHPAEFMSANLTSEMRNIDRVVVLINECKKMAIDVKAPDLNISFEDFRPIDNKSISYGLNAIKNVGAKALETIIAERKENGPYETIFDLCSRVDQQKVNKRVLESLIMSGSLDSLQGSRAEQFLSVDDAIKYGQQMQSETNRNQVDLFGSKNDQSDLIKVPVLQSAKDWSEKEALKKEA
;
A
#
# COMPACT_ATOMS: atom_id res chain seq x y z
N TYR A 1 -5.89 -11.76 15.75
CA TYR A 1 -6.65 -12.96 15.36
C TYR A 1 -6.02 -14.21 15.95
N ARG A 2 -6.31 -14.50 17.26
CA ARG A 2 -5.89 -15.74 17.92
C ARG A 2 -7.04 -16.24 18.79
N PRO A 3 -7.43 -17.53 18.71
CA PRO A 3 -8.69 -18.03 19.32
C PRO A 3 -8.85 -17.74 20.82
N GLY A 4 -7.81 -17.92 21.63
CA GLY A 4 -7.88 -17.73 23.08
C GLY A 4 -8.17 -16.29 23.55
N PRO A 5 -7.37 -15.27 23.12
CA PRO A 5 -7.63 -13.88 23.49
C PRO A 5 -8.95 -13.33 22.96
N MET A 6 -9.46 -13.85 21.83
CA MET A 6 -10.73 -13.38 21.24
C MET A 6 -11.95 -13.66 22.13
N GLU A 7 -11.95 -14.71 22.93
CA GLU A 7 -13.03 -15.03 23.88
C GLU A 7 -13.22 -13.91 24.94
N ASN A 8 -12.20 -13.08 25.13
CA ASN A 8 -12.21 -12.01 26.14
C ASN A 8 -12.47 -10.62 25.57
N ILE A 9 -12.72 -10.48 24.27
CA ILE A 9 -12.91 -9.16 23.62
C ILE A 9 -14.06 -8.40 24.28
N ASP A 10 -15.23 -9.01 24.45
CA ASP A 10 -16.40 -8.37 25.05
C ASP A 10 -16.15 -7.96 26.49
N SER A 11 -15.46 -8.82 27.27
CA SER A 11 -15.04 -8.51 28.62
C SER A 11 -14.03 -7.36 28.68
N PHE A 12 -13.06 -7.34 27.75
CA PHE A 12 -12.08 -6.28 27.63
C PHE A 12 -12.76 -4.93 27.33
N ILE A 13 -13.64 -4.89 26.32
CA ILE A 13 -14.40 -3.70 25.93
C ILE A 13 -15.25 -3.21 27.09
N SER A 14 -16.04 -4.08 27.70
CA SER A 14 -16.92 -3.73 28.80
C SER A 14 -16.17 -3.18 30.03
N ARG A 15 -15.00 -3.74 30.34
CA ARG A 15 -14.14 -3.24 31.43
C ARG A 15 -13.46 -1.92 31.06
N LYS A 16 -12.99 -1.78 29.83
CA LYS A 16 -12.41 -0.54 29.32
C LYS A 16 -13.37 0.64 29.41
N HIS A 17 -14.64 0.42 29.10
CA HIS A 17 -15.68 1.45 29.14
C HIS A 17 -16.39 1.58 30.50
N GLY A 18 -15.90 0.88 31.53
CA GLY A 18 -16.48 0.98 32.87
C GLY A 18 -17.85 0.30 33.07
N VAL A 19 -18.35 -0.42 32.05
CA VAL A 19 -19.61 -1.17 32.13
C VAL A 19 -19.48 -2.37 33.05
N LYS A 20 -18.32 -2.97 33.15
CA LYS A 20 -18.03 -4.11 34.02
C LYS A 20 -16.84 -3.78 34.94
N SER A 21 -16.93 -4.15 36.21
CA SER A 21 -15.84 -3.96 37.18
C SER A 21 -14.60 -4.80 36.80
N ILE A 22 -13.43 -4.23 37.07
CA ILE A 22 -12.16 -4.92 36.89
C ILE A 22 -11.86 -5.69 38.16
N ASN A 23 -11.73 -7.01 38.05
CA ASN A 23 -11.35 -7.88 39.16
C ASN A 23 -9.98 -8.48 38.90
N TYR A 24 -9.09 -8.37 39.89
CA TYR A 24 -7.77 -8.98 39.88
C TYR A 24 -7.78 -10.23 40.77
N PRO A 25 -7.33 -11.40 40.28
CA PRO A 25 -7.26 -12.62 41.07
C PRO A 25 -6.45 -12.46 42.35
N HIS A 26 -5.43 -11.60 42.35
CA HIS A 26 -4.61 -11.26 43.49
C HIS A 26 -4.07 -9.82 43.34
N LYS A 27 -3.82 -9.12 44.49
CA LYS A 27 -3.31 -7.73 44.50
C LYS A 27 -2.00 -7.54 43.72
N LEU A 28 -1.13 -8.52 43.70
CA LEU A 28 0.13 -8.47 42.93
C LEU A 28 -0.07 -8.47 41.42
N LEU A 29 -1.23 -8.86 40.93
CA LEU A 29 -1.54 -8.85 39.49
C LEU A 29 -2.08 -7.49 39.02
N GLU A 30 -2.53 -6.63 39.92
CA GLU A 30 -3.06 -5.30 39.54
C GLU A 30 -2.06 -4.47 38.76
N PRO A 31 -0.81 -4.25 39.20
CA PRO A 31 0.17 -3.45 38.45
C PRO A 31 0.46 -4.03 37.05
N ILE A 32 0.44 -5.37 36.93
CA ILE A 32 0.77 -6.09 35.70
C ILE A 32 -0.39 -6.03 34.70
N LEU A 33 -1.64 -6.16 35.19
CA LEU A 33 -2.83 -6.30 34.36
C LEU A 33 -3.65 -5.04 34.24
N LYS A 34 -3.27 -3.94 34.90
CA LYS A 34 -4.02 -2.67 34.88
C LYS A 34 -4.21 -2.13 33.47
N GLU A 35 -3.16 -2.15 32.65
CA GLU A 35 -3.20 -1.67 31.27
C GLU A 35 -4.11 -2.51 30.35
N THR A 36 -4.38 -3.75 30.73
CA THR A 36 -5.25 -4.69 29.99
C THR A 36 -6.53 -5.00 30.73
N TYR A 37 -6.96 -4.12 31.65
CA TYR A 37 -8.23 -4.21 32.37
C TYR A 37 -8.44 -5.54 33.09
N GLY A 38 -7.36 -6.10 33.69
CA GLY A 38 -7.39 -7.34 34.42
C GLY A 38 -7.41 -8.63 33.58
N ILE A 39 -7.10 -8.51 32.29
CA ILE A 39 -7.03 -9.66 31.37
C ILE A 39 -5.56 -9.88 30.96
N ILE A 40 -5.10 -11.14 30.96
CA ILE A 40 -3.80 -11.48 30.42
C ILE A 40 -3.90 -11.45 28.88
N VAL A 41 -3.10 -10.60 28.24
CA VAL A 41 -3.05 -10.44 26.79
C VAL A 41 -1.66 -10.73 26.25
N TYR A 42 -0.62 -10.30 26.98
CA TYR A 42 0.76 -10.35 26.51
C TYR A 42 1.57 -11.47 27.17
N GLN A 43 2.50 -12.04 26.41
CA GLN A 43 3.46 -13.04 26.90
C GLN A 43 4.32 -12.47 28.03
N GLU A 44 4.67 -11.20 27.93
CA GLU A 44 5.43 -10.47 28.95
C GLU A 44 4.68 -10.38 30.29
N GLN A 45 3.36 -10.26 30.27
CA GLN A 45 2.55 -10.30 31.50
C GLN A 45 2.62 -11.68 32.15
N VAL A 46 2.62 -12.76 31.39
CA VAL A 46 2.82 -14.11 31.91
C VAL A 46 4.15 -14.25 32.63
N MET A 47 5.24 -13.72 32.03
CA MET A 47 6.57 -13.74 32.63
C MET A 47 6.63 -12.90 33.91
N GLN A 48 6.04 -11.71 33.89
CA GLN A 48 5.97 -10.83 35.06
C GLN A 48 5.16 -11.47 36.19
N ILE A 49 4.04 -12.10 35.89
CA ILE A 49 3.25 -12.83 36.90
C ILE A 49 4.07 -13.98 37.52
N ALA A 50 4.79 -14.76 36.73
CA ALA A 50 5.64 -15.82 37.23
C ALA A 50 6.75 -15.29 38.16
N HIS A 51 7.33 -14.17 37.81
CA HIS A 51 8.33 -13.47 38.62
C HIS A 51 7.75 -12.92 39.93
N GLU A 52 6.70 -12.11 39.85
CA GLU A 52 6.11 -11.43 40.98
C GLU A 52 5.36 -12.36 41.94
N VAL A 53 4.63 -13.33 41.40
CA VAL A 53 3.81 -14.26 42.22
C VAL A 53 4.61 -15.42 42.77
N ALA A 54 5.47 -16.03 41.94
CA ALA A 54 6.15 -17.27 42.28
C ALA A 54 7.67 -17.14 42.48
N GLY A 55 8.23 -15.95 42.28
CA GLY A 55 9.66 -15.69 42.47
C GLY A 55 10.55 -16.32 41.42
N PHE A 56 10.02 -16.59 40.22
CA PHE A 56 10.83 -17.08 39.11
C PHE A 56 11.82 -16.01 38.67
N THR A 57 13.03 -16.41 38.31
CA THR A 57 13.93 -15.53 37.56
C THR A 57 13.36 -15.27 36.19
N LEU A 58 13.80 -14.19 35.51
CA LEU A 58 13.34 -13.89 34.13
C LEU A 58 13.65 -15.02 33.15
N ALA A 59 14.80 -15.71 33.36
CA ALA A 59 15.17 -16.88 32.55
C ALA A 59 14.19 -18.06 32.74
N GLU A 60 13.82 -18.35 33.97
CA GLU A 60 12.85 -19.39 34.29
C GLU A 60 11.44 -19.05 33.78
N ALA A 61 11.05 -17.78 33.90
CA ALA A 61 9.79 -17.30 33.35
C ALA A 61 9.73 -17.42 31.81
N ASP A 62 10.86 -17.20 31.12
CA ASP A 62 10.94 -17.40 29.67
C ASP A 62 10.90 -18.90 29.30
N ILE A 63 11.55 -19.76 30.06
CA ILE A 63 11.41 -21.23 29.91
C ILE A 63 9.93 -21.63 30.05
N MET A 64 9.25 -21.13 31.09
CA MET A 64 7.83 -21.39 31.29
C MET A 64 6.98 -20.92 30.10
N ARG A 65 7.19 -19.71 29.61
CA ARG A 65 6.50 -19.20 28.43
C ARG A 65 6.71 -20.07 27.18
N ARG A 66 7.95 -20.56 26.96
CA ARG A 66 8.26 -21.44 25.82
C ARG A 66 7.62 -22.82 25.97
N ALA A 67 7.66 -23.38 27.19
CA ALA A 67 7.05 -24.68 27.49
C ALA A 67 5.54 -24.67 27.24
N MET A 68 4.88 -23.60 27.67
CA MET A 68 3.47 -23.36 27.42
C MET A 68 3.14 -23.23 25.91
N GLY A 69 3.92 -22.45 25.17
CA GLY A 69 3.75 -22.26 23.73
C GLY A 69 3.94 -23.58 22.94
N LYS A 70 4.83 -24.47 23.39
CA LYS A 70 5.09 -25.76 22.76
C LYS A 70 4.23 -26.92 23.32
N LYS A 71 3.39 -26.65 24.32
CA LYS A 71 2.50 -27.64 24.98
C LYS A 71 3.22 -28.85 25.53
N ILE A 72 4.42 -28.66 26.12
CA ILE A 72 5.23 -29.75 26.69
C ILE A 72 4.66 -30.09 28.07
N LYS A 73 3.79 -31.11 28.14
CA LYS A 73 3.03 -31.48 29.35
C LYS A 73 3.91 -31.77 30.59
N SER A 74 4.95 -32.57 30.44
CA SER A 74 5.86 -32.94 31.55
C SER A 74 6.54 -31.73 32.17
N LEU A 75 7.01 -30.79 31.32
CA LEU A 75 7.64 -29.56 31.80
C LEU A 75 6.61 -28.61 32.43
N MET A 76 5.37 -28.61 31.94
CA MET A 76 4.28 -27.81 32.51
C MET A 76 3.90 -28.29 33.92
N GLU A 77 3.88 -29.59 34.17
CA GLU A 77 3.63 -30.18 35.50
C GLU A 77 4.73 -29.77 36.49
N GLU A 78 5.99 -29.89 36.11
CA GLU A 78 7.14 -29.45 36.91
C GLU A 78 7.07 -27.98 37.24
N LEU A 79 6.82 -27.14 36.24
CA LEU A 79 6.68 -25.67 36.39
C LEU A 79 5.49 -25.28 37.27
N SER A 80 4.38 -26.03 37.19
CA SER A 80 3.22 -25.83 38.05
C SER A 80 3.56 -26.08 39.52
N ILE A 81 4.24 -27.17 39.82
CA ILE A 81 4.68 -27.49 41.18
C ILE A 81 5.59 -26.39 41.71
N LYS A 82 6.58 -25.98 40.90
CA LYS A 82 7.53 -24.92 41.26
C LYS A 82 6.83 -23.58 41.47
N PHE A 83 5.89 -23.22 40.59
CA PHE A 83 5.13 -21.98 40.69
C PHE A 83 4.31 -21.92 41.97
N ILE A 84 3.58 -22.99 42.29
CA ILE A 84 2.76 -23.09 43.50
C ILE A 84 3.63 -22.97 44.75
N ALA A 85 4.74 -23.73 44.83
CA ALA A 85 5.67 -23.69 45.97
C ALA A 85 6.30 -22.29 46.15
N GLY A 86 6.66 -21.62 45.04
CA GLY A 86 7.18 -20.26 45.05
C GLY A 86 6.13 -19.22 45.55
N ALA A 87 4.89 -19.36 45.09
CA ALA A 87 3.78 -18.51 45.52
C ALA A 87 3.45 -18.68 47.03
N GLU A 88 3.47 -19.91 47.53
CA GLU A 88 3.27 -20.20 48.95
C GLU A 88 4.37 -19.56 49.84
N LYS A 89 5.64 -19.56 49.39
CA LYS A 89 6.74 -18.84 50.06
C LYS A 89 6.53 -17.32 50.14
N LYS A 90 5.77 -16.76 49.18
CA LYS A 90 5.36 -15.33 49.16
C LYS A 90 4.03 -15.09 49.92
N GLY A 91 3.50 -16.06 50.65
CA GLY A 91 2.29 -15.95 51.46
C GLY A 91 0.98 -16.08 50.67
N ILE A 92 1.01 -16.57 49.44
CA ILE A 92 -0.18 -16.78 48.64
C ILE A 92 -0.72 -18.18 48.89
N LYS A 93 -2.03 -18.27 49.26
CA LYS A 93 -2.67 -19.57 49.54
C LYS A 93 -2.59 -20.49 48.30
N LYS A 94 -2.31 -21.78 48.54
CA LYS A 94 -2.12 -22.81 47.50
C LYS A 94 -3.25 -22.86 46.47
N ASN A 95 -4.50 -22.74 46.89
CA ASN A 95 -5.65 -22.73 45.98
C ASN A 95 -5.62 -21.49 45.07
N LYS A 96 -5.20 -20.33 45.58
CA LYS A 96 -5.09 -19.10 44.81
C LYS A 96 -3.91 -19.15 43.82
N ALA A 97 -2.79 -19.76 44.24
CA ALA A 97 -1.66 -20.00 43.34
C ALA A 97 -2.05 -20.92 42.17
N ARG A 98 -2.83 -21.99 42.44
CA ARG A 98 -3.36 -22.88 41.39
C ARG A 98 -4.29 -22.14 40.42
N GLU A 99 -5.20 -21.30 40.93
CA GLU A 99 -6.09 -20.49 40.13
C GLU A 99 -5.31 -19.55 39.17
N ILE A 100 -4.28 -18.87 39.71
CA ILE A 100 -3.42 -17.99 38.91
C ILE A 100 -2.66 -18.78 37.84
N PHE A 101 -2.08 -19.93 38.21
CA PHE A 101 -1.35 -20.77 37.26
C PHE A 101 -2.27 -21.28 36.14
N SER A 102 -3.49 -21.71 36.47
CA SER A 102 -4.48 -22.15 35.48
C SER A 102 -4.87 -21.02 34.51
N LEU A 103 -4.98 -19.76 35.01
CA LEU A 103 -5.17 -18.61 34.15
C LEU A 103 -4.00 -18.39 33.21
N ILE A 104 -2.77 -18.46 33.70
CA ILE A 104 -1.56 -18.37 32.90
C ILE A 104 -1.53 -19.46 31.82
N GLU A 105 -1.79 -20.72 32.22
CA GLU A 105 -1.79 -21.89 31.32
C GLU A 105 -2.78 -21.71 30.17
N LYS A 106 -4.00 -21.27 30.48
CA LYS A 106 -5.03 -20.99 29.47
C LYS A 106 -4.59 -19.91 28.44
N PHE A 107 -3.87 -18.88 28.91
CA PHE A 107 -3.45 -17.75 28.07
C PHE A 107 -2.09 -17.91 27.40
N ALA A 108 -1.16 -18.66 27.99
CA ALA A 108 0.20 -18.77 27.48
C ALA A 108 0.30 -19.42 26.11
N GLN A 109 -0.69 -20.22 25.73
CA GLN A 109 -0.78 -20.82 24.39
C GLN A 109 -1.06 -19.79 23.30
N TYR A 110 -1.65 -18.62 23.66
CA TYR A 110 -2.17 -17.63 22.75
C TYR A 110 -1.65 -16.20 23.04
N GLY A 111 -0.79 -16.04 24.04
CA GLY A 111 -0.24 -14.75 24.42
C GLY A 111 0.44 -14.05 23.26
N PHE A 112 0.16 -12.75 23.11
CA PHE A 112 0.75 -11.94 22.05
C PHE A 112 2.04 -11.28 22.53
N ASN A 113 3.01 -11.06 21.64
CA ASN A 113 4.24 -10.37 21.99
C ASN A 113 3.97 -8.85 22.10
N LYS A 114 4.22 -8.26 23.27
CA LYS A 114 3.98 -6.83 23.53
C LYS A 114 4.87 -5.93 22.69
N SER A 115 6.15 -6.32 22.52
CA SER A 115 7.10 -5.52 21.71
C SER A 115 6.63 -5.41 20.26
N HIS A 116 6.10 -6.50 19.70
CA HIS A 116 5.50 -6.49 18.36
C HIS A 116 4.29 -5.54 18.29
N SER A 117 3.37 -5.63 19.27
CA SER A 117 2.22 -4.74 19.36
C SER A 117 2.63 -3.26 19.45
N THR A 118 3.66 -2.96 20.25
CA THR A 118 4.17 -1.61 20.44
C THR A 118 4.76 -1.06 19.15
N ALA A 119 5.56 -1.86 18.42
CA ALA A 119 6.12 -1.46 17.14
C ALA A 119 5.04 -1.14 16.11
N TYR A 120 4.02 -2.00 15.99
CA TYR A 120 2.91 -1.74 15.09
C TYR A 120 1.99 -0.59 15.53
N ALA A 121 1.81 -0.38 16.82
CA ALA A 121 1.08 0.78 17.33
C ALA A 121 1.81 2.10 16.97
N TYR A 122 3.13 2.10 17.03
CA TYR A 122 3.93 3.24 16.60
C TYR A 122 3.79 3.53 15.11
N VAL A 123 3.89 2.51 14.25
CA VAL A 123 3.65 2.65 12.80
C VAL A 123 2.22 3.12 12.52
N ALA A 124 1.22 2.53 13.20
CA ALA A 124 -0.18 2.93 13.05
C ALA A 124 -0.40 4.40 13.44
N TYR A 125 0.25 4.87 14.50
CA TYR A 125 0.21 6.28 14.89
C TYR A 125 0.85 7.17 13.82
N GLN A 126 2.03 6.80 13.31
CA GLN A 126 2.71 7.56 12.26
C GLN A 126 1.85 7.66 10.99
N THR A 127 1.25 6.55 10.55
CA THR A 127 0.38 6.55 9.37
C THR A 127 -0.89 7.38 9.57
N ALA A 128 -1.48 7.34 10.77
CA ALA A 128 -2.62 8.18 11.13
C ALA A 128 -2.23 9.67 11.14
N TRP A 129 -1.08 9.99 11.70
CA TRP A 129 -0.54 11.36 11.74
C TRP A 129 -0.29 11.90 10.32
N LEU A 130 0.36 11.11 9.46
CA LEU A 130 0.60 11.47 8.06
C LEU A 130 -0.71 11.68 7.31
N LYS A 131 -1.70 10.80 7.52
CA LYS A 131 -3.02 10.94 6.89
C LYS A 131 -3.73 12.24 7.27
N VAL A 132 -3.53 12.74 8.50
CA VAL A 132 -4.15 13.98 8.99
C VAL A 132 -3.39 15.22 8.52
N HIS A 133 -2.07 15.21 8.59
CA HIS A 133 -1.24 16.40 8.38
C HIS A 133 -0.70 16.52 6.94
N HIS A 134 -0.58 15.40 6.22
CA HIS A 134 -0.09 15.31 4.84
C HIS A 134 -0.99 14.38 4.01
N PRO A 135 -2.30 14.70 3.88
CA PRO A 135 -3.26 13.76 3.32
C PRO A 135 -3.02 13.44 1.84
N ALA A 136 -2.65 14.42 1.02
CA ALA A 136 -2.40 14.20 -0.40
C ALA A 136 -1.15 13.34 -0.62
N GLU A 137 -0.06 13.60 0.09
CA GLU A 137 1.18 12.81 0.03
C GLU A 137 0.94 11.38 0.53
N PHE A 138 0.22 11.24 1.66
CA PHE A 138 -0.10 9.93 2.22
C PHE A 138 -0.96 9.10 1.26
N MET A 139 -1.99 9.70 0.67
CA MET A 139 -2.86 9.01 -0.27
C MET A 139 -2.15 8.69 -1.60
N SER A 140 -1.29 9.59 -2.11
CA SER A 140 -0.46 9.33 -3.29
C SER A 140 0.47 8.13 -3.09
N ALA A 141 1.12 8.04 -1.93
CA ALA A 141 1.99 6.90 -1.59
C ALA A 141 1.20 5.59 -1.51
N ASN A 142 0.00 5.60 -0.93
CA ASN A 142 -0.86 4.42 -0.88
C ASN A 142 -1.36 4.00 -2.28
N LEU A 143 -1.81 4.96 -3.10
CA LEU A 143 -2.23 4.71 -4.47
C LEU A 143 -1.08 4.10 -5.30
N THR A 144 0.14 4.64 -5.17
CA THR A 144 1.34 4.13 -5.83
C THR A 144 1.67 2.70 -5.38
N SER A 145 1.60 2.42 -4.08
CA SER A 145 1.87 1.09 -3.54
C SER A 145 0.89 0.02 -4.06
N GLU A 146 -0.36 0.40 -4.28
CA GLU A 146 -1.45 -0.49 -4.67
C GLU A 146 -1.81 -0.40 -6.17
N MET A 147 -1.09 0.37 -6.98
CA MET A 147 -1.49 0.67 -8.36
C MET A 147 -1.64 -0.54 -9.28
N ARG A 148 -1.07 -1.70 -8.92
CA ARG A 148 -1.26 -2.96 -9.65
C ARG A 148 -2.56 -3.70 -9.28
N ASN A 149 -3.25 -3.25 -8.24
CA ASN A 149 -4.49 -3.83 -7.76
C ASN A 149 -5.63 -2.82 -7.94
N ILE A 150 -6.34 -2.93 -9.07
CA ILE A 150 -7.38 -1.97 -9.45
C ILE A 150 -8.48 -1.85 -8.40
N ASP A 151 -8.88 -2.94 -7.75
CA ASP A 151 -9.92 -2.90 -6.72
C ASP A 151 -9.47 -2.05 -5.53
N ARG A 152 -8.19 -2.12 -5.16
CA ARG A 152 -7.62 -1.29 -4.10
C ARG A 152 -7.49 0.17 -4.53
N VAL A 153 -7.09 0.42 -5.77
CA VAL A 153 -7.04 1.78 -6.33
C VAL A 153 -8.41 2.44 -6.27
N VAL A 154 -9.48 1.74 -6.68
CA VAL A 154 -10.86 2.25 -6.60
C VAL A 154 -11.25 2.58 -5.16
N VAL A 155 -10.94 1.71 -4.19
CA VAL A 155 -11.21 1.97 -2.76
C VAL A 155 -10.46 3.22 -2.28
N LEU A 156 -9.18 3.38 -2.65
CA LEU A 156 -8.36 4.52 -2.24
C LEU A 156 -8.82 5.82 -2.90
N ILE A 157 -9.24 5.80 -4.17
CA ILE A 157 -9.83 6.97 -4.85
C ILE A 157 -11.13 7.41 -4.16
N ASN A 158 -11.97 6.44 -3.77
CA ASN A 158 -13.18 6.76 -3.01
C ASN A 158 -12.86 7.33 -1.61
N GLU A 159 -11.78 6.89 -0.99
CA GLU A 159 -11.30 7.48 0.27
C GLU A 159 -10.79 8.91 0.05
N CYS A 160 -10.03 9.16 -1.03
CA CYS A 160 -9.63 10.52 -1.42
C CYS A 160 -10.82 11.46 -1.58
N LYS A 161 -11.89 11.01 -2.26
CA LYS A 161 -13.14 11.79 -2.41
C LYS A 161 -13.76 12.16 -1.06
N LYS A 162 -13.82 11.21 -0.10
CA LYS A 162 -14.33 11.48 1.26
C LYS A 162 -13.47 12.49 2.01
N MET A 163 -12.18 12.53 1.72
CA MET A 163 -11.22 13.47 2.30
C MET A 163 -11.17 14.81 1.55
N ALA A 164 -12.04 15.03 0.56
CA ALA A 164 -12.04 16.20 -0.33
C ALA A 164 -10.69 16.38 -1.07
N ILE A 165 -10.04 15.27 -1.44
CA ILE A 165 -8.85 15.23 -2.29
C ILE A 165 -9.30 14.82 -3.69
N ASP A 166 -8.98 15.65 -4.68
CA ASP A 166 -9.29 15.40 -6.08
C ASP A 166 -8.16 14.59 -6.74
N VAL A 167 -8.47 13.39 -7.20
CA VAL A 167 -7.56 12.59 -8.01
C VAL A 167 -7.84 12.91 -9.48
N LYS A 168 -6.93 13.65 -10.10
CA LYS A 168 -7.06 14.09 -11.50
C LYS A 168 -7.08 12.90 -12.44
N ALA A 169 -7.73 13.05 -13.58
CA ALA A 169 -7.64 12.08 -14.67
C ALA A 169 -6.19 11.94 -15.15
N PRO A 170 -5.80 10.79 -15.72
CA PRO A 170 -4.48 10.63 -16.32
C PRO A 170 -4.29 11.60 -17.48
N ASP A 171 -3.14 12.25 -17.55
CA ASP A 171 -2.77 13.17 -18.62
C ASP A 171 -1.30 12.98 -18.98
N LEU A 172 -1.01 12.69 -20.24
CA LEU A 172 0.34 12.43 -20.73
C LEU A 172 1.28 13.62 -20.54
N ASN A 173 0.76 14.83 -20.58
CA ASN A 173 1.54 16.05 -20.44
C ASN A 173 1.80 16.48 -18.99
N ILE A 174 1.05 15.94 -18.02
CA ILE A 174 1.14 16.34 -16.61
C ILE A 174 1.55 15.16 -15.72
N SER A 175 0.95 13.97 -15.94
CA SER A 175 1.13 12.80 -15.10
C SER A 175 2.55 12.22 -15.17
N PHE A 176 2.92 11.47 -14.14
CA PHE A 176 4.17 10.74 -14.01
C PHE A 176 3.90 9.24 -13.92
N GLU A 177 4.97 8.46 -13.72
CA GLU A 177 4.85 7.01 -13.55
C GLU A 177 3.96 6.66 -12.36
N ASP A 178 4.16 7.36 -11.24
CA ASP A 178 3.49 7.16 -9.96
C ASP A 178 2.45 8.24 -9.68
N PHE A 179 1.52 7.94 -8.79
CA PHE A 179 0.63 8.97 -8.25
C PHE A 179 1.45 9.99 -7.46
N ARG A 180 1.24 11.27 -7.73
CA ARG A 180 1.98 12.36 -7.06
C ARG A 180 1.04 13.44 -6.56
N PRO A 181 1.29 14.01 -5.37
CA PRO A 181 0.55 15.19 -4.95
C PRO A 181 0.88 16.36 -5.88
N ILE A 182 -0.13 17.09 -6.31
CA ILE A 182 -0.01 18.36 -7.02
C ILE A 182 0.02 19.47 -5.99
N ASP A 183 -0.90 19.39 -5.04
CA ASP A 183 -1.05 20.26 -3.88
C ASP A 183 -1.72 19.49 -2.73
N ASN A 184 -2.06 20.18 -1.62
CA ASN A 184 -2.66 19.56 -0.43
C ASN A 184 -4.06 18.94 -0.68
N LYS A 185 -4.68 19.19 -1.84
CA LYS A 185 -6.05 18.77 -2.17
C LYS A 185 -6.17 18.07 -3.51
N SER A 186 -5.08 17.89 -4.24
CA SER A 186 -5.10 17.25 -5.54
C SER A 186 -3.92 16.31 -5.76
N ILE A 187 -4.20 15.21 -6.45
CA ILE A 187 -3.25 14.14 -6.79
C ILE A 187 -3.28 13.93 -8.30
N SER A 188 -2.10 13.89 -8.93
CA SER A 188 -1.92 13.48 -10.31
C SER A 188 -2.01 11.97 -10.42
N TYR A 189 -2.69 11.46 -11.44
CA TYR A 189 -2.80 10.03 -11.71
C TYR A 189 -1.44 9.42 -12.08
N GLY A 190 -1.16 8.22 -11.58
CA GLY A 190 0.04 7.48 -11.93
C GLY A 190 -0.14 6.66 -13.21
N LEU A 191 0.58 6.99 -14.28
CA LEU A 191 0.41 6.34 -15.59
C LEU A 191 0.74 4.83 -15.57
N ASN A 192 1.57 4.36 -14.64
CA ASN A 192 1.83 2.91 -14.45
C ASN A 192 0.60 2.12 -14.00
N ALA A 193 -0.45 2.79 -13.51
CA ALA A 193 -1.71 2.13 -13.17
C ALA A 193 -2.55 1.79 -14.41
N ILE A 194 -2.20 2.33 -15.58
CA ILE A 194 -2.90 2.05 -16.83
C ILE A 194 -2.46 0.68 -17.37
N LYS A 195 -3.44 -0.17 -17.65
CA LYS A 195 -3.18 -1.51 -18.17
C LYS A 195 -2.43 -1.46 -19.51
N ASN A 196 -1.47 -2.35 -19.70
CA ASN A 196 -0.61 -2.47 -20.88
C ASN A 196 0.39 -1.32 -21.09
N VAL A 197 0.47 -0.35 -20.22
CA VAL A 197 1.46 0.72 -20.27
C VAL A 197 2.63 0.33 -19.37
N GLY A 198 3.77 -0.02 -19.97
CA GLY A 198 4.95 -0.49 -19.26
C GLY A 198 5.87 0.67 -18.81
N ALA A 199 6.63 0.45 -17.73
CA ALA A 199 7.55 1.44 -17.17
C ALA A 199 8.53 2.01 -18.21
N LYS A 200 9.11 1.15 -19.08
CA LYS A 200 10.05 1.58 -20.13
C LYS A 200 9.44 2.54 -21.16
N ALA A 201 8.16 2.35 -21.49
CA ALA A 201 7.44 3.26 -22.37
C ALA A 201 7.25 4.62 -21.71
N LEU A 202 6.85 4.62 -20.42
CA LEU A 202 6.65 5.85 -19.65
C LEU A 202 7.95 6.60 -19.40
N GLU A 203 9.03 5.92 -19.05
CA GLU A 203 10.36 6.54 -18.93
C GLU A 203 10.72 7.31 -20.20
N THR A 204 10.51 6.69 -21.37
CA THR A 204 10.79 7.33 -22.66
C THR A 204 9.90 8.55 -22.91
N ILE A 205 8.59 8.42 -22.69
CA ILE A 205 7.63 9.50 -22.87
C ILE A 205 7.92 10.68 -21.94
N ILE A 206 8.16 10.39 -20.65
CA ILE A 206 8.36 11.41 -19.63
C ILE A 206 9.71 12.11 -19.79
N ALA A 207 10.76 11.36 -20.15
CA ALA A 207 12.09 11.94 -20.42
C ALA A 207 12.03 12.91 -21.60
N GLU A 208 11.41 12.47 -22.71
CA GLU A 208 11.25 13.27 -23.92
C GLU A 208 10.41 14.53 -23.67
N ARG A 209 9.31 14.39 -22.94
CA ARG A 209 8.48 15.54 -22.52
C ARG A 209 9.25 16.55 -21.68
N LYS A 210 10.13 16.09 -20.78
CA LYS A 210 10.94 16.98 -19.93
C LYS A 210 11.99 17.76 -20.73
N GLU A 211 12.53 17.14 -21.76
CA GLU A 211 13.58 17.74 -22.60
C GLU A 211 13.02 18.69 -23.65
N ASN A 212 11.98 18.26 -24.35
CA ASN A 212 11.47 18.93 -25.54
C ASN A 212 10.05 19.54 -25.37
N GLY A 213 9.51 19.53 -24.14
CA GLY A 213 8.21 20.14 -23.83
C GLY A 213 7.01 19.22 -24.06
N PRO A 214 5.79 19.72 -23.80
CA PRO A 214 4.57 18.94 -23.90
C PRO A 214 4.32 18.46 -25.33
N TYR A 215 3.53 17.40 -25.45
CA TYR A 215 3.06 16.88 -26.73
C TYR A 215 1.80 17.62 -27.18
N GLU A 216 1.71 17.94 -28.48
CA GLU A 216 0.56 18.63 -29.04
C GLU A 216 -0.43 17.68 -29.74
N THR A 217 0.10 16.69 -30.45
CA THR A 217 -0.69 15.72 -31.23
C THR A 217 -0.16 14.30 -31.02
N ILE A 218 -0.95 13.30 -31.42
CA ILE A 218 -0.48 11.90 -31.46
C ILE A 218 0.67 11.72 -32.49
N PHE A 219 0.69 12.53 -33.55
CA PHE A 219 1.77 12.51 -34.54
C PHE A 219 3.08 13.05 -33.96
N ASP A 220 3.00 14.16 -33.21
CA ASP A 220 4.12 14.71 -32.48
C ASP A 220 4.68 13.71 -31.46
N LEU A 221 3.82 13.08 -30.66
CA LEU A 221 4.23 12.02 -29.75
C LEU A 221 4.99 10.91 -30.48
N CYS A 222 4.43 10.36 -31.57
CA CYS A 222 5.03 9.25 -32.29
C CYS A 222 6.33 9.61 -33.03
N SER A 223 6.53 10.86 -33.41
CA SER A 223 7.77 11.33 -34.05
C SER A 223 8.94 11.45 -33.06
N ARG A 224 8.63 11.73 -31.79
CA ARG A 224 9.61 12.04 -30.75
C ARG A 224 10.00 10.82 -29.89
N VAL A 225 9.13 9.81 -29.75
CA VAL A 225 9.39 8.67 -28.86
C VAL A 225 9.90 7.44 -29.60
N ASP A 226 10.69 6.60 -28.91
CA ASP A 226 11.14 5.30 -29.39
C ASP A 226 9.94 4.34 -29.54
N GLN A 227 9.54 4.05 -30.77
CA GLN A 227 8.39 3.21 -31.08
C GLN A 227 8.58 1.72 -30.76
N GLN A 228 9.80 1.26 -30.51
CA GLN A 228 10.03 -0.09 -30.00
C GLN A 228 9.53 -0.22 -28.55
N LYS A 229 9.58 0.86 -27.79
CA LYS A 229 9.09 0.95 -26.42
C LYS A 229 7.63 1.42 -26.33
N VAL A 230 7.27 2.41 -27.16
CA VAL A 230 5.91 2.98 -27.22
C VAL A 230 5.20 2.42 -28.46
N ASN A 231 4.78 1.15 -28.36
CA ASN A 231 4.13 0.44 -29.45
C ASN A 231 2.62 0.74 -29.55
N LYS A 232 1.97 0.22 -30.62
CA LYS A 232 0.54 0.39 -30.88
C LYS A 232 -0.32 0.13 -29.65
N ARG A 233 -0.08 -0.97 -28.93
CA ARG A 233 -0.87 -1.34 -27.75
C ARG A 233 -0.75 -0.34 -26.60
N VAL A 234 0.41 0.24 -26.42
CA VAL A 234 0.63 1.32 -25.42
C VAL A 234 -0.16 2.57 -25.82
N LEU A 235 -0.08 2.99 -27.10
CA LEU A 235 -0.82 4.16 -27.61
C LEU A 235 -2.33 3.96 -27.46
N GLU A 236 -2.86 2.83 -27.89
CA GLU A 236 -4.28 2.48 -27.75
C GLU A 236 -4.73 2.54 -26.28
N SER A 237 -3.92 1.99 -25.35
CA SER A 237 -4.24 2.02 -23.92
C SER A 237 -4.21 3.44 -23.33
N LEU A 238 -3.26 4.27 -23.75
CA LEU A 238 -3.19 5.67 -23.34
C LEU A 238 -4.39 6.48 -23.87
N ILE A 239 -4.82 6.24 -25.12
CA ILE A 239 -6.01 6.88 -25.68
C ILE A 239 -7.26 6.42 -24.92
N MET A 240 -7.44 5.11 -24.75
CA MET A 240 -8.63 4.54 -24.08
C MET A 240 -8.78 5.02 -22.64
N SER A 241 -7.68 5.21 -21.92
CA SER A 241 -7.69 5.75 -20.56
C SER A 241 -7.93 7.26 -20.47
N GLY A 242 -7.99 7.97 -21.60
CA GLY A 242 -8.11 9.42 -21.65
C GLY A 242 -6.81 10.18 -21.40
N SER A 243 -5.67 9.49 -21.31
CA SER A 243 -4.37 10.14 -21.04
C SER A 243 -3.93 11.11 -22.14
N LEU A 244 -4.53 11.03 -23.32
CA LEU A 244 -4.26 11.88 -24.49
C LEU A 244 -5.34 12.94 -24.74
N ASP A 245 -6.29 13.13 -23.78
CA ASP A 245 -7.38 14.10 -23.95
C ASP A 245 -6.89 15.55 -24.01
N SER A 246 -5.69 15.85 -23.50
CA SER A 246 -5.05 17.16 -23.64
C SER A 246 -4.41 17.40 -25.00
N LEU A 247 -4.30 16.37 -25.86
CA LEU A 247 -3.78 16.47 -27.21
C LEU A 247 -4.91 16.79 -28.21
N GLN A 248 -4.53 17.20 -29.41
CA GLN A 248 -5.48 17.52 -30.47
C GLN A 248 -6.32 16.31 -30.87
N GLY A 249 -7.63 16.54 -31.09
CA GLY A 249 -8.61 15.55 -31.57
C GLY A 249 -9.32 14.78 -30.46
N SER A 250 -10.43 14.14 -30.82
CA SER A 250 -11.16 13.28 -29.91
C SER A 250 -10.47 11.92 -29.75
N ARG A 251 -10.79 11.18 -28.67
CA ARG A 251 -10.27 9.81 -28.46
C ARG A 251 -10.56 8.89 -29.64
N ALA A 252 -11.71 9.04 -30.29
CA ALA A 252 -12.09 8.24 -31.45
C ALA A 252 -11.22 8.54 -32.68
N GLU A 253 -10.94 9.81 -32.95
CA GLU A 253 -10.06 10.25 -34.04
C GLU A 253 -8.62 9.83 -33.78
N GLN A 254 -8.13 10.04 -32.56
CA GLN A 254 -6.79 9.60 -32.14
C GLN A 254 -6.63 8.08 -32.30
N PHE A 255 -7.62 7.31 -31.83
CA PHE A 255 -7.59 5.84 -31.91
C PHE A 255 -7.58 5.33 -33.36
N LEU A 256 -8.38 5.94 -34.23
CA LEU A 256 -8.41 5.58 -35.64
C LEU A 256 -7.11 5.93 -36.37
N SER A 257 -6.43 6.98 -35.95
CA SER A 257 -5.19 7.49 -36.53
C SER A 257 -3.91 6.85 -35.99
N VAL A 258 -3.98 5.89 -35.07
CA VAL A 258 -2.78 5.26 -34.43
C VAL A 258 -1.82 4.69 -35.46
N ASP A 259 -2.30 3.96 -36.47
CA ASP A 259 -1.45 3.33 -37.49
C ASP A 259 -0.74 4.39 -38.37
N ASP A 260 -1.42 5.50 -38.69
CA ASP A 260 -0.84 6.60 -39.45
C ASP A 260 0.20 7.37 -38.61
N ALA A 261 -0.07 7.55 -37.31
CA ALA A 261 0.87 8.18 -36.40
C ALA A 261 2.15 7.34 -36.23
N ILE A 262 2.04 6.03 -36.13
CA ILE A 262 3.20 5.14 -36.07
C ILE A 262 4.04 5.22 -37.37
N LYS A 263 3.39 5.14 -38.52
CA LYS A 263 4.09 5.26 -39.81
C LYS A 263 4.79 6.60 -39.97
N TYR A 264 4.11 7.70 -39.62
CA TYR A 264 4.69 9.03 -39.63
C TYR A 264 5.93 9.12 -38.72
N GLY A 265 5.85 8.64 -37.49
CA GLY A 265 6.97 8.63 -36.58
C GLY A 265 8.17 7.82 -37.10
N GLN A 266 7.92 6.65 -37.71
CA GLN A 266 8.97 5.83 -38.32
C GLN A 266 9.69 6.57 -39.47
N GLN A 267 8.93 7.26 -40.30
CA GLN A 267 9.48 8.07 -41.40
C GLN A 267 10.37 9.20 -40.85
N MET A 268 9.88 9.97 -39.89
CA MET A 268 10.63 11.06 -39.26
C MET A 268 11.93 10.58 -38.60
N GLN A 269 11.89 9.48 -37.86
CA GLN A 269 13.09 8.92 -37.22
C GLN A 269 14.10 8.36 -38.24
N SER A 270 13.63 7.79 -39.35
CA SER A 270 14.51 7.31 -40.43
C SER A 270 15.25 8.44 -41.14
N GLU A 271 14.61 9.59 -41.34
CA GLU A 271 15.24 10.78 -41.93
C GLU A 271 16.24 11.43 -40.99
N THR A 272 15.89 11.56 -39.71
CA THR A 272 16.82 12.07 -38.69
C THR A 272 18.09 11.24 -38.65
N ASN A 273 17.99 9.91 -38.69
CA ASN A 273 19.14 9.01 -38.73
C ASN A 273 19.93 9.13 -40.04
N ARG A 274 19.30 9.33 -41.19
CA ARG A 274 20.01 9.57 -42.49
C ARG A 274 20.80 10.87 -42.45
N ASN A 275 20.21 11.95 -41.94
CA ASN A 275 20.85 13.25 -41.83
C ASN A 275 22.05 13.25 -40.85
N GLN A 276 22.07 12.39 -39.84
CA GLN A 276 23.24 12.21 -38.97
C GLN A 276 24.40 11.42 -39.60
N VAL A 277 24.16 10.59 -40.60
CA VAL A 277 25.18 9.76 -41.26
C VAL A 277 25.86 10.50 -42.40
N ASP A 278 25.23 11.55 -42.93
CA ASP A 278 25.74 12.28 -44.11
C ASP A 278 26.66 13.45 -43.71
N LEU A 279 27.82 13.13 -43.10
CA LEU A 279 28.86 14.11 -42.75
C LEU A 279 29.59 14.65 -43.98
N PHE A 280 29.36 14.08 -45.17
CA PHE A 280 29.91 14.48 -46.47
C PHE A 280 28.82 14.81 -47.51
N GLY A 281 27.73 15.42 -47.02
CA GLY A 281 26.51 15.61 -47.79
C GLY A 281 26.66 16.41 -49.07
N SER A 282 26.20 15.84 -50.14
CA SER A 282 25.62 16.61 -51.26
C SER A 282 24.29 17.19 -50.79
N LYS A 283 24.20 18.53 -50.72
CA LYS A 283 22.96 19.25 -50.60
C LYS A 283 22.08 18.96 -51.82
N ASN A 284 21.28 17.90 -51.77
CA ASN A 284 20.09 17.84 -52.60
C ASN A 284 18.99 18.60 -51.83
N ASP A 285 18.72 19.83 -52.31
CA ASP A 285 17.67 20.74 -51.86
C ASP A 285 16.25 20.21 -52.19
N GLN A 286 15.99 18.94 -52.02
CA GLN A 286 14.66 18.36 -52.04
C GLN A 286 14.47 17.53 -50.77
N SER A 287 14.49 18.20 -49.64
CA SER A 287 13.75 17.67 -48.49
C SER A 287 12.26 17.80 -48.90
N ASP A 288 11.70 16.71 -49.47
CA ASP A 288 10.25 16.54 -49.45
C ASP A 288 9.82 16.65 -47.97
N LEU A 289 9.30 17.85 -47.63
CA LEU A 289 8.79 18.11 -46.28
C LEU A 289 7.72 17.06 -46.00
N ILE A 290 8.05 16.05 -45.16
CA ILE A 290 7.07 15.06 -44.73
C ILE A 290 5.93 15.87 -44.09
N LYS A 291 4.80 15.91 -44.77
CA LYS A 291 3.62 16.61 -44.24
C LYS A 291 3.08 15.83 -43.02
N VAL A 292 2.82 16.54 -41.95
CA VAL A 292 2.14 15.96 -40.79
C VAL A 292 0.75 15.44 -41.26
N PRO A 293 0.42 14.16 -41.03
CA PRO A 293 -0.90 13.67 -41.40
C PRO A 293 -2.02 14.38 -40.63
N VAL A 294 -3.21 14.36 -41.20
CA VAL A 294 -4.41 14.89 -40.53
C VAL A 294 -5.09 13.72 -39.80
N LEU A 295 -5.65 13.98 -38.64
CA LEU A 295 -6.44 12.97 -37.89
C LEU A 295 -7.60 12.48 -38.77
N GLN A 296 -7.79 11.16 -38.77
CA GLN A 296 -8.91 10.54 -39.44
C GLN A 296 -10.22 10.92 -38.73
N SER A 297 -11.18 11.49 -39.51
CA SER A 297 -12.47 11.87 -38.95
C SER A 297 -13.22 10.64 -38.41
N ALA A 298 -13.67 10.71 -37.19
CA ALA A 298 -14.43 9.65 -36.53
C ALA A 298 -15.59 10.26 -35.73
N LYS A 299 -16.67 9.48 -35.60
CA LYS A 299 -17.74 9.87 -34.68
C LYS A 299 -17.23 9.65 -33.24
N ASP A 300 -17.40 10.65 -32.38
CA ASP A 300 -17.03 10.52 -30.98
C ASP A 300 -17.68 9.34 -30.30
N TRP A 301 -16.92 8.70 -29.41
CA TRP A 301 -17.48 7.64 -28.59
C TRP A 301 -18.58 8.18 -27.68
N SER A 302 -19.68 7.45 -27.59
CA SER A 302 -20.67 7.74 -26.57
C SER A 302 -20.03 7.55 -25.17
N GLU A 303 -20.55 8.23 -24.17
CA GLU A 303 -20.10 8.09 -22.78
C GLU A 303 -20.02 6.61 -22.33
N LYS A 304 -21.01 5.81 -22.72
CA LYS A 304 -21.04 4.37 -22.42
C LYS A 304 -19.91 3.60 -23.13
N GLU A 305 -19.55 3.97 -24.34
CA GLU A 305 -18.44 3.36 -25.09
C GLU A 305 -17.09 3.76 -24.48
N ALA A 306 -16.92 5.04 -24.11
CA ALA A 306 -15.72 5.53 -23.45
C ALA A 306 -15.50 4.78 -22.12
N LEU A 307 -16.48 4.74 -21.23
CA LEU A 307 -16.42 4.01 -19.96
C LEU A 307 -16.12 2.52 -20.13
N LYS A 308 -16.66 1.89 -21.19
CA LYS A 308 -16.38 0.46 -21.49
C LYS A 308 -14.94 0.24 -21.96
N LYS A 309 -14.32 1.24 -22.58
CA LYS A 309 -12.92 1.16 -23.05
C LYS A 309 -11.91 1.53 -21.93
N GLU A 310 -12.32 2.36 -20.98
CA GLU A 310 -11.56 2.67 -19.78
C GLU A 310 -11.47 1.48 -18.80
N ALA A 311 -12.40 0.58 -18.77
CA ALA A 311 -12.45 -0.62 -17.90
C ALA A 311 -11.52 -1.75 -18.41
#